data_d653afa0b3a5b9557775a5ecbf1689a5
#
_entry.id   d653afa0b3a5b9557775a5ecbf1689a5
#
_cell.length_a   1.000
_cell.length_b   1.000
_cell.length_c   1.000
_cell.angle_alpha   90.00
_cell.angle_beta   90.00
_cell.angle_gamma   90.00
#
_symmetry.space_group_name_H-M   'P 1'
#
loop_
_entity.id
_entity.type
_entity.pdbx_description
1 polymer ?
#
loop_
_entity_poly.entity_id
_entity_poly.type
_entity_poly.pdbx_seq_one_letter_code
_entity_poly.pdbx_strand_id
1 'polypeptide(L)'
;VLEIRHLKTLHALREADSLVDAADRLHLTQSALSHQFKELEERMGMPLFVRKTKPVRFTSAGLRLLQLADATLPMLRGAERDIARLAGGTAGRLHMAIECHSCFQWLMPTIDQFRDAWPEVELDLASGFSFAPLPALARGDLDLVVTSDPLELVGITYVPLFTYEAMLAVANQHRLASKPYIVPEDLLTETLITYPVERDRLDIFTRFLEPADIEPAQVRTSELTVMMMQLVASGRGVCGMPHWALHEYSSRGYVKAKRLGEKGLFATLYAGIRADMLDAPYMRDFLLTAKDTSFSTLDGVSAVR
;
A
#
# COMPACT_ATOMS: atom_id res chain seq x y z
N VAL A 1 9.68 -22.24 -27.99
CA VAL A 1 10.10 -20.85 -27.85
C VAL A 1 9.41 -20.26 -26.64
N LEU A 2 10.11 -19.40 -25.88
CA LEU A 2 9.52 -18.67 -24.75
C LEU A 2 8.53 -17.62 -25.27
N GLU A 3 7.38 -17.52 -24.62
CA GLU A 3 6.29 -16.61 -25.00
C GLU A 3 5.92 -15.73 -23.79
N ILE A 4 5.31 -14.57 -24.05
CA ILE A 4 4.88 -13.63 -23.01
C ILE A 4 3.88 -14.27 -22.04
N ARG A 5 3.01 -15.16 -22.51
CA ARG A 5 2.10 -15.90 -21.64
C ARG A 5 2.82 -16.72 -20.57
N HIS A 6 4.00 -17.29 -20.89
CA HIS A 6 4.80 -18.05 -19.94
C HIS A 6 5.37 -17.15 -18.84
N LEU A 7 5.78 -15.92 -19.19
CA LEU A 7 6.24 -14.93 -18.24
C LEU A 7 5.09 -14.46 -17.31
N LYS A 8 3.90 -14.21 -17.89
CA LYS A 8 2.69 -13.88 -17.11
C LYS A 8 2.33 -15.01 -16.14
N THR A 9 2.43 -16.26 -16.59
CA THR A 9 2.13 -17.45 -15.78
C THR A 9 3.09 -17.61 -14.62
N LEU A 10 4.41 -17.44 -14.85
CA LEU A 10 5.44 -17.50 -13.81
C LEU A 10 5.28 -16.36 -12.80
N HIS A 11 5.00 -15.17 -13.28
CA HIS A 11 4.75 -13.99 -12.42
C HIS A 11 3.52 -14.23 -11.52
N ALA A 12 2.39 -14.68 -12.09
CA ALA A 12 1.20 -15.00 -11.31
C ALA A 12 1.45 -16.10 -10.27
N LEU A 13 2.26 -17.13 -10.62
CA LEU A 13 2.62 -18.19 -9.67
C LEU A 13 3.49 -17.68 -8.51
N ARG A 14 4.34 -16.69 -8.74
CA ARG A 14 5.14 -16.07 -7.67
C ARG A 14 4.25 -15.30 -6.68
N GLU A 15 3.24 -14.61 -7.20
CA GLU A 15 2.32 -13.79 -6.40
C GLU A 15 1.17 -14.61 -5.77
N ALA A 16 1.16 -15.92 -6.01
CA ALA A 16 0.12 -16.82 -5.52
C ALA A 16 0.71 -17.86 -4.56
N ASP A 17 -0.09 -18.32 -3.60
CA ASP A 17 0.31 -19.37 -2.66
C ASP A 17 0.28 -20.77 -3.29
N SER A 18 -0.42 -20.92 -4.42
CA SER A 18 -0.61 -22.20 -5.08
C SER A 18 -0.85 -22.07 -6.60
N LEU A 19 -0.72 -23.19 -7.31
CA LEU A 19 -1.09 -23.29 -8.72
C LEU A 19 -2.60 -23.02 -8.97
N VAL A 20 -3.45 -23.29 -8.00
CA VAL A 20 -4.90 -23.01 -8.09
C VAL A 20 -5.12 -21.51 -8.07
N ASP A 21 -4.55 -20.83 -7.07
CA ASP A 21 -4.68 -19.37 -6.92
C ASP A 21 -4.07 -18.62 -8.12
N ALA A 22 -2.95 -19.12 -8.66
CA ALA A 22 -2.35 -18.57 -9.87
C ALA A 22 -3.25 -18.74 -11.11
N ALA A 23 -3.94 -19.89 -11.23
CA ALA A 23 -4.86 -20.15 -12.32
C ALA A 23 -6.08 -19.23 -12.23
N ASP A 24 -6.64 -19.05 -11.04
CA ASP A 24 -7.78 -18.16 -10.80
C ASP A 24 -7.43 -16.70 -11.18
N ARG A 25 -6.25 -16.21 -10.79
CA ARG A 25 -5.76 -14.86 -11.17
C ARG A 25 -5.62 -14.66 -12.67
N LEU A 26 -5.34 -15.72 -13.41
CA LEU A 26 -5.17 -15.70 -14.88
C LEU A 26 -6.46 -16.07 -15.63
N HIS A 27 -7.56 -16.29 -14.92
CA HIS A 27 -8.83 -16.80 -15.48
C HIS A 27 -8.63 -18.10 -16.29
N LEU A 28 -7.78 -18.98 -15.80
CA LEU A 28 -7.48 -20.30 -16.38
C LEU A 28 -7.92 -21.41 -15.43
N THR A 29 -8.09 -22.61 -15.97
CA THR A 29 -8.20 -23.79 -15.12
C THR A 29 -6.83 -24.22 -14.60
N GLN A 30 -6.77 -24.79 -13.39
CA GLN A 30 -5.53 -25.34 -12.83
C GLN A 30 -4.88 -26.36 -13.77
N SER A 31 -5.69 -27.15 -14.46
CA SER A 31 -5.23 -28.15 -15.44
C SER A 31 -4.54 -27.49 -16.65
N ALA A 32 -5.12 -26.40 -17.20
CA ALA A 32 -4.52 -25.64 -18.28
C ALA A 32 -3.18 -25.01 -17.85
N LEU A 33 -3.15 -24.42 -16.67
CA LEU A 33 -1.94 -23.82 -16.10
C LEU A 33 -0.83 -24.88 -15.88
N SER A 34 -1.18 -26.03 -15.32
CA SER A 34 -0.26 -27.15 -15.11
C SER A 34 0.29 -27.69 -16.44
N HIS A 35 -0.54 -27.75 -17.49
CA HIS A 35 -0.11 -28.16 -18.82
C HIS A 35 0.87 -27.15 -19.44
N GLN A 36 0.58 -25.84 -19.34
CA GLN A 36 1.50 -24.80 -19.81
C GLN A 36 2.88 -24.89 -19.15
N PHE A 37 2.93 -25.10 -17.82
CA PHE A 37 4.20 -25.26 -17.13
C PHE A 37 4.93 -26.52 -17.57
N LYS A 38 4.23 -27.63 -17.70
CA LYS A 38 4.83 -28.90 -18.14
C LYS A 38 5.43 -28.76 -19.54
N GLU A 39 4.70 -28.17 -20.47
CA GLU A 39 5.18 -27.92 -21.84
C GLU A 39 6.42 -26.99 -21.84
N LEU A 40 6.42 -25.93 -21.01
CA LEU A 40 7.54 -25.03 -20.89
C LEU A 40 8.77 -25.71 -20.28
N GLU A 41 8.62 -26.49 -19.21
CA GLU A 41 9.68 -27.26 -18.58
C GLU A 41 10.30 -28.31 -19.54
N GLU A 42 9.45 -29.00 -20.31
CA GLU A 42 9.90 -29.96 -21.36
C GLU A 42 10.72 -29.25 -22.44
N ARG A 43 10.29 -28.08 -22.91
CA ARG A 43 11.02 -27.28 -23.90
C ARG A 43 12.34 -26.72 -23.38
N MET A 44 12.39 -26.35 -22.08
CA MET A 44 13.61 -25.83 -21.43
C MET A 44 14.57 -26.95 -20.97
N GLY A 45 14.09 -28.19 -20.93
CA GLY A 45 14.87 -29.34 -20.47
C GLY A 45 15.13 -29.35 -18.96
N MET A 46 14.43 -28.53 -18.18
CA MET A 46 14.63 -28.43 -16.74
C MET A 46 13.37 -27.91 -16.01
N PRO A 47 13.17 -28.30 -14.74
CA PRO A 47 12.05 -27.82 -13.95
C PRO A 47 12.24 -26.33 -13.59
N LEU A 48 11.14 -25.58 -13.55
CA LEU A 48 11.13 -24.15 -13.20
C LEU A 48 10.76 -23.90 -11.74
N PHE A 49 10.06 -24.84 -11.10
CA PHE A 49 9.74 -24.77 -9.67
C PHE A 49 9.67 -26.16 -9.05
N VAL A 50 9.78 -26.19 -7.73
CA VAL A 50 9.68 -27.43 -6.93
C VAL A 50 8.20 -27.72 -6.65
N ARG A 51 7.70 -28.82 -7.19
CA ARG A 51 6.30 -29.22 -7.01
C ARG A 51 6.01 -29.58 -5.56
N LYS A 52 4.75 -29.37 -5.14
CA LYS A 52 4.24 -29.72 -3.79
C LYS A 52 4.92 -28.98 -2.62
N THR A 53 5.51 -27.79 -2.87
CA THR A 53 5.96 -26.90 -1.81
C THR A 53 4.93 -25.79 -1.58
N LYS A 54 4.76 -25.37 -0.33
CA LYS A 54 3.99 -24.18 0.05
C LYS A 54 4.85 -23.35 1.00
N PRO A 55 5.18 -22.11 0.64
CA PRO A 55 4.95 -21.45 -0.64
C PRO A 55 5.71 -22.12 -1.79
N VAL A 56 5.35 -21.78 -3.03
CA VAL A 56 6.00 -22.29 -4.24
C VAL A 56 7.47 -21.86 -4.26
N ARG A 57 8.38 -22.81 -4.46
CA ARG A 57 9.82 -22.55 -4.55
C ARG A 57 10.28 -22.67 -5.99
N PHE A 58 10.89 -21.60 -6.52
CA PHE A 58 11.45 -21.58 -7.85
C PHE A 58 12.86 -22.17 -7.90
N THR A 59 13.18 -22.85 -8.98
CA THR A 59 14.55 -23.29 -9.30
C THR A 59 15.37 -22.09 -9.81
N SER A 60 16.69 -22.28 -9.99
CA SER A 60 17.55 -21.24 -10.61
C SER A 60 17.05 -20.84 -12.01
N ALA A 61 16.52 -21.80 -12.78
CA ALA A 61 15.91 -21.52 -14.09
C ALA A 61 14.60 -20.71 -13.95
N GLY A 62 13.74 -21.08 -13.00
CA GLY A 62 12.52 -20.34 -12.69
C GLY A 62 12.81 -18.91 -12.24
N LEU A 63 13.79 -18.71 -11.35
CA LEU A 63 14.22 -17.38 -10.91
C LEU A 63 14.76 -16.54 -12.07
N ARG A 64 15.52 -17.15 -12.99
CA ARG A 64 16.02 -16.44 -14.17
C ARG A 64 14.88 -15.98 -15.11
N LEU A 65 13.85 -16.80 -15.29
CA LEU A 65 12.67 -16.41 -16.07
C LEU A 65 11.81 -15.38 -15.34
N LEU A 66 11.75 -15.41 -14.01
CA LEU A 66 11.10 -14.37 -13.22
C LEU A 66 11.81 -13.02 -13.34
N GLN A 67 13.14 -12.99 -13.30
CA GLN A 67 13.90 -11.77 -13.59
C GLN A 67 13.59 -11.21 -14.98
N LEU A 68 13.44 -12.08 -15.99
CA LEU A 68 13.04 -11.68 -17.32
C LEU A 68 11.59 -11.15 -17.32
N ALA A 69 10.68 -11.81 -16.61
CA ALA A 69 9.29 -11.34 -16.46
C ALA A 69 9.23 -9.94 -15.84
N ASP A 70 9.98 -9.72 -14.75
CA ASP A 70 10.06 -8.43 -14.07
C ASP A 70 10.58 -7.30 -14.97
N ALA A 71 11.48 -7.59 -15.88
CA ALA A 71 11.97 -6.61 -16.85
C ALA A 71 11.01 -6.42 -18.04
N THR A 72 10.41 -7.49 -18.56
CA THR A 72 9.68 -7.46 -19.84
C THR A 72 8.21 -7.08 -19.69
N LEU A 73 7.52 -7.58 -18.66
CA LEU A 73 6.08 -7.32 -18.48
C LEU A 73 5.75 -5.84 -18.25
N PRO A 74 6.56 -5.06 -17.49
CA PRO A 74 6.36 -3.61 -17.40
C PRO A 74 6.56 -2.89 -18.74
N MET A 75 7.55 -3.30 -19.55
CA MET A 75 7.80 -2.72 -20.87
C MET A 75 6.63 -2.98 -21.83
N LEU A 76 6.08 -4.19 -21.81
CA LEU A 76 4.90 -4.54 -22.60
C LEU A 76 3.70 -3.68 -22.21
N ARG A 77 3.41 -3.58 -20.91
CA ARG A 77 2.34 -2.71 -20.41
C ARG A 77 2.57 -1.23 -20.74
N GLY A 78 3.83 -0.79 -20.71
CA GLY A 78 4.23 0.55 -21.19
C GLY A 78 3.83 0.79 -22.64
N ALA A 79 4.22 -0.12 -23.53
CA ALA A 79 3.89 -0.02 -24.94
C ALA A 79 2.38 -0.08 -25.20
N GLU A 80 1.64 -0.92 -24.52
CA GLU A 80 0.17 -0.98 -24.59
C GLU A 80 -0.47 0.36 -24.19
N ARG A 81 0.03 1.00 -23.11
CA ARG A 81 -0.42 2.33 -22.68
C ARG A 81 -0.06 3.43 -23.69
N ASP A 82 1.15 3.39 -24.25
CA ASP A 82 1.59 4.38 -25.24
C ASP A 82 0.76 4.29 -26.51
N ILE A 83 0.40 3.08 -26.94
CA ILE A 83 -0.52 2.86 -28.06
C ILE A 83 -1.92 3.41 -27.73
N ALA A 84 -2.42 3.18 -26.52
CA ALA A 84 -3.71 3.74 -26.08
C ALA A 84 -3.68 5.27 -26.03
N ARG A 85 -2.56 5.90 -25.62
CA ARG A 85 -2.35 7.35 -25.68
C ARG A 85 -2.38 7.88 -27.11
N LEU A 86 -1.73 7.17 -28.05
CA LEU A 86 -1.71 7.52 -29.46
C LEU A 86 -3.11 7.42 -30.11
N ALA A 87 -3.91 6.45 -29.64
CA ALA A 87 -5.24 6.19 -30.20
C ALA A 87 -6.33 7.19 -29.78
N GLY A 88 -6.15 7.94 -28.70
CA GLY A 88 -7.26 8.78 -28.20
C GLY A 88 -6.93 9.92 -27.25
N GLY A 89 -5.74 10.09 -26.77
CA GLY A 89 -5.32 11.22 -25.89
C GLY A 89 -6.06 11.37 -24.54
N THR A 90 -7.20 10.73 -24.39
CA THR A 90 -8.07 10.82 -23.22
C THR A 90 -8.31 9.49 -22.52
N ALA A 91 -8.05 8.35 -23.18
CA ALA A 91 -8.19 7.03 -22.59
C ALA A 91 -6.89 6.62 -21.89
N GLY A 92 -7.00 5.99 -20.73
CA GLY A 92 -5.86 5.54 -19.94
C GLY A 92 -6.28 4.57 -18.87
N ARG A 93 -5.32 4.13 -18.05
CA ARG A 93 -5.56 3.36 -16.85
C ARG A 93 -4.83 4.00 -15.69
N LEU A 94 -5.49 4.11 -14.56
CA LEU A 94 -4.93 4.50 -13.27
C LEU A 94 -5.11 3.33 -12.29
N HIS A 95 -4.16 2.42 -12.26
CA HIS A 95 -4.16 1.30 -11.34
C HIS A 95 -3.37 1.71 -10.09
N MET A 96 -4.07 1.87 -8.98
CA MET A 96 -3.48 2.41 -7.76
C MET A 96 -3.60 1.45 -6.58
N ALA A 97 -2.70 1.62 -5.62
CA ALA A 97 -2.78 0.97 -4.32
C ALA A 97 -2.56 1.99 -3.20
N ILE A 98 -3.05 1.64 -2.01
CA ILE A 98 -2.86 2.42 -0.80
C ILE A 98 -2.24 1.53 0.28
N GLU A 99 -1.20 2.02 0.93
CA GLU A 99 -0.62 1.34 2.10
C GLU A 99 -1.43 1.62 3.37
N CYS A 100 -2.07 2.78 3.42
CA CYS A 100 -2.86 3.19 4.57
C CYS A 100 -4.32 2.74 4.45
N HIS A 101 -4.74 1.79 5.25
CA HIS A 101 -6.12 1.26 5.27
C HIS A 101 -7.17 2.28 5.75
N SER A 102 -6.76 3.49 6.08
CA SER A 102 -7.64 4.57 6.56
C SER A 102 -7.84 5.69 5.52
N CYS A 103 -7.29 5.57 4.32
CA CYS A 103 -7.29 6.64 3.29
C CYS A 103 -8.65 6.86 2.61
N PHE A 104 -9.66 6.06 2.88
CA PHE A 104 -10.92 6.07 2.13
C PHE A 104 -11.73 7.36 2.27
N GLN A 105 -11.59 8.10 3.37
CA GLN A 105 -12.39 9.32 3.61
C GLN A 105 -12.15 10.41 2.56
N TRP A 106 -10.90 10.60 2.12
CA TRP A 106 -10.55 11.57 1.09
C TRP A 106 -10.44 10.92 -0.30
N LEU A 107 -10.06 9.65 -0.35
CA LEU A 107 -9.85 8.95 -1.61
C LEU A 107 -11.15 8.69 -2.37
N MET A 108 -12.23 8.31 -1.67
CA MET A 108 -13.51 8.07 -2.34
C MET A 108 -14.05 9.33 -3.03
N PRO A 109 -14.14 10.50 -2.38
CA PRO A 109 -14.51 11.74 -3.07
C PRO A 109 -13.56 12.11 -4.21
N THR A 110 -12.26 11.83 -4.07
CA THR A 110 -11.28 12.03 -5.15
C THR A 110 -11.60 11.16 -6.36
N ILE A 111 -11.87 9.88 -6.13
CA ILE A 111 -12.21 8.93 -7.20
C ILE A 111 -13.50 9.35 -7.92
N ASP A 112 -14.51 9.77 -7.17
CA ASP A 112 -15.78 10.20 -7.76
C ASP A 112 -15.60 11.43 -8.66
N GLN A 113 -14.91 12.48 -8.17
CA GLN A 113 -14.61 13.67 -8.98
C GLN A 113 -13.73 13.34 -10.19
N PHE A 114 -12.74 12.46 -10.01
CA PHE A 114 -11.86 12.06 -11.09
C PHE A 114 -12.62 11.31 -12.19
N ARG A 115 -13.52 10.39 -11.83
CA ARG A 115 -14.34 9.65 -12.81
C ARG A 115 -15.26 10.54 -13.61
N ASP A 116 -15.80 11.59 -12.99
CA ASP A 116 -16.62 12.59 -13.69
C ASP A 116 -15.81 13.38 -14.71
N ALA A 117 -14.58 13.74 -14.37
CA ALA A 117 -13.67 14.50 -15.25
C ALA A 117 -13.02 13.63 -16.33
N TRP A 118 -12.75 12.36 -16.04
CA TRP A 118 -12.01 11.42 -16.89
C TRP A 118 -12.75 10.09 -17.09
N PRO A 119 -13.95 10.09 -17.71
CA PRO A 119 -14.77 8.90 -17.85
C PRO A 119 -14.13 7.78 -18.70
N GLU A 120 -13.18 8.13 -19.58
CA GLU A 120 -12.45 7.19 -20.44
C GLU A 120 -11.18 6.63 -19.77
N VAL A 121 -10.85 7.05 -18.53
CA VAL A 121 -9.74 6.52 -17.77
C VAL A 121 -10.24 5.46 -16.80
N GLU A 122 -9.81 4.21 -17.00
CA GLU A 122 -10.13 3.11 -16.10
C GLU A 122 -9.36 3.29 -14.78
N LEU A 123 -10.08 3.57 -13.68
CA LEU A 123 -9.50 3.68 -12.36
C LEU A 123 -9.80 2.42 -11.54
N ASP A 124 -8.75 1.71 -11.15
CA ASP A 124 -8.79 0.52 -10.32
C ASP A 124 -7.99 0.68 -9.03
N LEU A 125 -8.60 0.26 -7.91
CA LEU A 125 -7.93 0.17 -6.61
C LEU A 125 -7.52 -1.28 -6.33
N ALA A 126 -6.22 -1.54 -6.34
CA ALA A 126 -5.67 -2.87 -6.08
C ALA A 126 -5.57 -3.14 -4.58
N SER A 127 -6.17 -4.22 -4.12
CA SER A 127 -6.11 -4.70 -2.73
C SER A 127 -5.07 -5.82 -2.51
N GLY A 128 -4.49 -6.38 -3.58
CA GLY A 128 -3.66 -7.58 -3.53
C GLY A 128 -2.20 -7.35 -3.10
N PHE A 129 -1.78 -6.10 -2.88
CA PHE A 129 -0.37 -5.78 -2.54
C PHE A 129 -0.15 -5.54 -1.05
N SER A 130 -1.21 -5.67 -0.24
CA SER A 130 -1.19 -5.53 1.22
C SER A 130 -0.32 -4.34 1.68
N PHE A 131 0.70 -4.61 2.50
CA PHE A 131 1.53 -3.56 3.10
C PHE A 131 2.82 -3.23 2.32
N ALA A 132 3.00 -3.71 1.09
CA ALA A 132 4.21 -3.47 0.29
C ALA A 132 3.92 -3.24 -1.20
N PRO A 133 3.14 -2.20 -1.58
CA PRO A 133 2.81 -1.91 -2.98
C PRO A 133 3.93 -1.22 -3.77
N LEU A 134 4.90 -0.55 -3.11
CA LEU A 134 5.96 0.19 -3.79
C LEU A 134 6.83 -0.65 -4.74
N PRO A 135 7.23 -1.89 -4.40
CA PRO A 135 7.90 -2.77 -5.37
C PRO A 135 7.05 -3.10 -6.60
N ALA A 136 5.73 -3.20 -6.45
CA ALA A 136 4.81 -3.40 -7.58
C ALA A 136 4.70 -2.16 -8.46
N LEU A 137 4.74 -0.95 -7.88
CA LEU A 137 4.83 0.30 -8.62
C LEU A 137 6.11 0.36 -9.46
N ALA A 138 7.26 0.01 -8.89
CA ALA A 138 8.54 0.00 -9.59
C ALA A 138 8.55 -1.01 -10.76
N ARG A 139 7.85 -2.14 -10.63
CA ARG A 139 7.67 -3.11 -11.72
C ARG A 139 6.62 -2.69 -12.77
N GLY A 140 5.86 -1.62 -12.52
CA GLY A 140 4.78 -1.15 -13.39
C GLY A 140 3.49 -2.00 -13.31
N ASP A 141 3.32 -2.77 -12.22
CA ASP A 141 2.06 -3.45 -11.90
C ASP A 141 1.00 -2.44 -11.42
N LEU A 142 1.47 -1.32 -10.85
CA LEU A 142 0.69 -0.16 -10.43
C LEU A 142 1.17 1.10 -11.14
N ASP A 143 0.31 2.11 -11.19
CA ASP A 143 0.61 3.43 -11.75
C ASP A 143 0.79 4.48 -10.64
N LEU A 144 0.13 4.30 -9.50
CA LEU A 144 0.19 5.19 -8.34
C LEU A 144 0.11 4.38 -7.02
N VAL A 145 0.88 4.79 -6.02
CA VAL A 145 0.80 4.26 -4.66
C VAL A 145 0.70 5.41 -3.67
N VAL A 146 -0.32 5.36 -2.81
CA VAL A 146 -0.42 6.30 -1.67
C VAL A 146 0.33 5.71 -0.49
N THR A 147 1.36 6.42 -0.01
CA THR A 147 2.24 5.97 1.08
C THR A 147 2.67 7.10 2.00
N SER A 148 2.91 6.81 3.26
CA SER A 148 3.60 7.70 4.21
C SER A 148 5.08 7.35 4.38
N ASP A 149 5.54 6.30 3.70
CA ASP A 149 6.89 5.72 3.85
C ASP A 149 7.54 5.60 2.45
N PRO A 150 8.01 6.74 1.87
CA PRO A 150 8.62 6.74 0.55
C PRO A 150 9.97 6.02 0.56
N LEU A 151 10.13 5.01 -0.29
CA LEU A 151 11.38 4.30 -0.51
C LEU A 151 12.15 4.88 -1.70
N GLU A 152 13.46 4.95 -1.62
CA GLU A 152 14.31 5.33 -2.75
C GLU A 152 14.29 4.24 -3.84
N LEU A 153 13.44 4.43 -4.85
CA LEU A 153 13.29 3.50 -5.97
C LEU A 153 13.57 4.20 -7.30
N VAL A 154 14.36 3.56 -8.14
CA VAL A 154 14.69 4.09 -9.47
C VAL A 154 13.43 4.23 -10.32
N GLY A 155 13.23 5.40 -10.92
CA GLY A 155 12.10 5.68 -11.80
C GLY A 155 10.78 5.98 -11.07
N ILE A 156 10.79 6.13 -9.75
CA ILE A 156 9.64 6.55 -8.94
C ILE A 156 9.85 7.98 -8.46
N THR A 157 8.81 8.78 -8.57
CA THR A 157 8.74 10.16 -8.05
C THR A 157 7.66 10.22 -6.99
N TYR A 158 7.94 10.87 -5.87
CA TYR A 158 6.99 11.07 -4.78
C TYR A 158 6.47 12.49 -4.78
N VAL A 159 5.16 12.63 -5.00
CA VAL A 159 4.46 13.92 -4.94
C VAL A 159 3.81 14.04 -3.57
N PRO A 160 4.19 15.04 -2.75
CA PRO A 160 3.57 15.23 -1.44
C PRO A 160 2.11 15.67 -1.62
N LEU A 161 1.21 15.02 -0.90
CA LEU A 161 -0.22 15.35 -0.88
C LEU A 161 -0.52 16.33 0.24
N PHE A 162 -0.29 15.94 1.49
CA PHE A 162 -0.50 16.75 2.67
C PHE A 162 0.31 16.27 3.87
N THR A 163 0.48 17.15 4.86
CA THR A 163 1.08 16.82 6.17
C THR A 163 -0.05 16.57 7.18
N TYR A 164 0.12 15.60 8.06
CA TYR A 164 -0.80 15.23 9.12
C TYR A 164 -0.08 15.00 10.45
N GLU A 165 -0.83 15.09 11.57
CA GLU A 165 -0.33 14.71 12.89
C GLU A 165 -0.65 13.24 13.18
N ALA A 166 0.37 12.47 13.58
CA ALA A 166 0.19 11.14 14.15
C ALA A 166 -0.16 11.26 15.63
N MET A 167 -1.21 10.56 16.06
CA MET A 167 -1.71 10.60 17.43
C MET A 167 -1.83 9.20 18.01
N LEU A 168 -1.87 9.10 19.34
CA LEU A 168 -2.13 7.86 20.04
C LEU A 168 -3.63 7.71 20.33
N ALA A 169 -4.22 6.62 19.87
CA ALA A 169 -5.56 6.19 20.26
C ALA A 169 -5.49 5.44 21.60
N VAL A 170 -6.33 5.83 22.54
CA VAL A 170 -6.47 5.19 23.85
C VAL A 170 -7.94 4.98 24.20
N ALA A 171 -8.27 4.00 25.02
CA ALA A 171 -9.65 3.82 25.53
C ALA A 171 -10.09 5.06 26.33
N ASN A 172 -11.40 5.33 26.39
CA ASN A 172 -11.95 6.50 27.09
C ASN A 172 -11.57 6.54 28.58
N GLN A 173 -11.52 5.39 29.23
CA GLN A 173 -11.17 5.22 30.66
C GLN A 173 -9.69 4.94 30.89
N HIS A 174 -8.87 4.95 29.86
CA HIS A 174 -7.45 4.66 29.98
C HIS A 174 -6.72 5.76 30.79
N ARG A 175 -5.70 5.38 31.59
CA ARG A 175 -4.92 6.31 32.40
C ARG A 175 -4.32 7.48 31.56
N LEU A 176 -3.95 7.19 30.31
CA LEU A 176 -3.40 8.18 29.39
C LEU A 176 -4.44 9.14 28.80
N ALA A 177 -5.73 8.84 28.92
CA ALA A 177 -6.82 9.65 28.37
C ALA A 177 -6.93 11.04 29.00
N SER A 178 -6.44 11.24 30.24
CA SER A 178 -6.44 12.51 30.95
C SER A 178 -5.20 13.38 30.68
N LYS A 179 -4.15 12.80 30.09
CA LYS A 179 -2.90 13.55 29.82
C LYS A 179 -3.09 14.57 28.70
N PRO A 180 -2.40 15.73 28.75
CA PRO A 180 -2.42 16.70 27.64
C PRO A 180 -1.71 16.15 26.40
N TYR A 181 -0.63 15.45 26.56
CA TYR A 181 0.13 14.74 25.52
C TYR A 181 0.82 13.50 26.12
N ILE A 182 1.29 12.62 25.27
CA ILE A 182 1.96 11.36 25.60
C ILE A 182 3.48 11.58 25.48
N VAL A 183 4.23 11.10 26.45
CA VAL A 183 5.70 10.99 26.36
C VAL A 183 6.10 9.53 26.12
N PRO A 184 7.30 9.26 25.55
CA PRO A 184 7.73 7.89 25.25
C PRO A 184 7.65 6.94 26.44
N GLU A 185 7.99 7.40 27.64
CA GLU A 185 7.99 6.62 28.90
C GLU A 185 6.57 6.12 29.27
N ASP A 186 5.53 6.79 28.79
CA ASP A 186 4.16 6.37 29.01
C ASP A 186 3.84 5.02 28.37
N LEU A 187 4.59 4.64 27.34
CA LEU A 187 4.38 3.40 26.59
C LEU A 187 5.16 2.20 27.17
N LEU A 188 6.03 2.38 28.16
CA LEU A 188 6.79 1.29 28.81
C LEU A 188 5.90 0.16 29.34
N THR A 189 4.70 0.46 29.79
CA THR A 189 3.77 -0.51 30.38
C THR A 189 2.60 -0.87 29.46
N GLU A 190 2.61 -0.36 28.22
CA GLU A 190 1.49 -0.51 27.28
C GLU A 190 1.74 -1.63 26.26
N THR A 191 0.64 -2.23 25.79
CA THR A 191 0.64 -3.02 24.57
C THR A 191 0.42 -2.07 23.39
N LEU A 192 1.41 -1.92 22.52
CA LEU A 192 1.29 -1.14 21.31
C LEU A 192 0.73 -1.99 20.17
N ILE A 193 -0.41 -1.60 19.61
CA ILE A 193 -1.06 -2.26 18.49
C ILE A 193 -0.66 -1.55 17.20
N THR A 194 -0.12 -2.31 16.24
CA THR A 194 0.40 -1.78 14.97
C THR A 194 -0.11 -2.58 13.78
N TYR A 195 0.09 -2.07 12.57
CA TYR A 195 0.00 -2.88 11.36
C TYR A 195 1.15 -3.90 11.30
N PRO A 196 0.97 -5.04 10.58
CA PRO A 196 2.01 -6.07 10.41
C PRO A 196 3.02 -5.64 9.33
N VAL A 197 3.70 -4.54 9.57
CA VAL A 197 4.79 -4.00 8.73
C VAL A 197 6.08 -3.98 9.54
N GLU A 198 7.21 -3.86 8.84
CA GLU A 198 8.51 -3.72 9.49
C GLU A 198 8.53 -2.50 10.41
N ARG A 199 9.23 -2.61 11.51
CA ARG A 199 9.25 -1.62 12.60
C ARG A 199 9.77 -0.25 12.13
N ASP A 200 10.79 -0.25 11.28
CA ASP A 200 11.41 0.94 10.70
C ASP A 200 10.48 1.75 9.78
N ARG A 201 9.35 1.16 9.40
CA ARG A 201 8.29 1.82 8.62
C ARG A 201 7.23 2.52 9.47
N LEU A 202 7.32 2.43 10.78
CA LEU A 202 6.33 2.97 11.72
C LEU A 202 6.91 4.17 12.47
N ASP A 203 6.45 5.38 12.15
CA ASP A 203 6.88 6.64 12.77
C ASP A 203 6.84 6.62 14.31
N ILE A 204 5.91 5.88 14.90
CA ILE A 204 5.82 5.76 16.37
C ILE A 204 7.07 5.08 16.96
N PHE A 205 7.71 4.18 16.23
CA PHE A 205 8.97 3.60 16.65
C PHE A 205 10.13 4.52 16.28
N THR A 206 10.34 4.80 15.01
CA THR A 206 11.54 5.44 14.48
C THR A 206 11.70 6.89 14.93
N ARG A 207 10.59 7.60 15.18
CA ARG A 207 10.61 9.04 15.48
C ARG A 207 10.13 9.42 16.88
N PHE A 208 9.53 8.47 17.61
CA PHE A 208 9.00 8.77 18.95
C PHE A 208 9.64 7.88 20.04
N LEU A 209 9.67 6.57 19.88
CA LEU A 209 10.17 5.64 20.90
C LEU A 209 11.69 5.43 20.85
N GLU A 210 12.25 5.11 19.67
CA GLU A 210 13.66 4.83 19.49
C GLU A 210 14.58 6.00 19.86
N PRO A 211 14.26 7.27 19.53
CA PRO A 211 15.08 8.40 19.96
C PRO A 211 15.15 8.58 21.47
N ALA A 212 14.19 8.00 22.21
CA ALA A 212 14.16 8.02 23.67
C ALA A 212 14.69 6.72 24.32
N ASP A 213 15.10 5.74 23.52
CA ASP A 213 15.51 4.40 23.96
C ASP A 213 14.40 3.68 24.77
N ILE A 214 13.14 3.83 24.33
CA ILE A 214 11.96 3.27 25.00
C ILE A 214 11.35 2.13 24.16
N GLU A 215 11.05 1.02 24.84
CA GLU A 215 10.31 -0.10 24.29
C GLU A 215 8.94 -0.25 24.96
N PRO A 216 7.87 -0.50 24.20
CA PRO A 216 6.57 -0.84 24.79
C PRO A 216 6.63 -2.22 25.47
N ALA A 217 5.78 -2.44 26.47
CA ALA A 217 5.72 -3.74 27.17
C ALA A 217 5.46 -4.92 26.22
N GLN A 218 4.65 -4.69 25.20
CA GLN A 218 4.34 -5.66 24.13
C GLN A 218 4.02 -4.95 22.83
N VAL A 219 4.27 -5.62 21.72
CA VAL A 219 3.79 -5.23 20.40
C VAL A 219 2.82 -6.30 19.90
N ARG A 220 1.66 -5.87 19.44
CA ARG A 220 0.63 -6.72 18.84
C ARG A 220 0.28 -6.19 17.45
N THR A 221 0.17 -7.07 16.47
CA THR A 221 -0.20 -6.69 15.11
C THR A 221 -1.67 -6.97 14.81
N SER A 222 -2.25 -6.13 13.95
CA SER A 222 -3.58 -6.31 13.37
C SER A 222 -3.61 -5.66 11.99
N GLU A 223 -4.22 -6.34 11.01
CA GLU A 223 -4.27 -5.87 9.62
C GLU A 223 -5.35 -4.81 9.38
N LEU A 224 -6.45 -4.86 10.14
CA LEU A 224 -7.61 -4.02 9.92
C LEU A 224 -7.71 -2.90 10.95
N THR A 225 -7.80 -1.65 10.49
CA THR A 225 -7.98 -0.47 11.34
C THR A 225 -9.16 -0.62 12.29
N VAL A 226 -10.30 -1.12 11.81
CA VAL A 226 -11.50 -1.32 12.64
C VAL A 226 -11.25 -2.29 13.80
N MET A 227 -10.47 -3.35 13.58
CA MET A 227 -10.09 -4.29 14.63
C MET A 227 -9.10 -3.69 15.62
N MET A 228 -8.15 -2.87 15.14
CA MET A 228 -7.24 -2.12 16.00
C MET A 228 -8.02 -1.20 16.92
N MET A 229 -8.98 -0.44 16.40
CA MET A 229 -9.82 0.46 17.20
C MET A 229 -10.71 -0.31 18.19
N GLN A 230 -11.23 -1.47 17.85
CA GLN A 230 -11.96 -2.32 18.76
C GLN A 230 -11.10 -2.82 19.93
N LEU A 231 -9.85 -3.21 19.65
CA LEU A 231 -8.90 -3.60 20.68
C LEU A 231 -8.56 -2.44 21.61
N VAL A 232 -8.31 -1.24 21.04
CA VAL A 232 -8.06 -0.02 21.84
C VAL A 232 -9.26 0.32 22.70
N ALA A 233 -10.46 0.39 22.12
CA ALA A 233 -11.69 0.74 22.86
C ALA A 233 -11.99 -0.23 24.01
N SER A 234 -11.64 -1.51 23.87
CA SER A 234 -11.77 -2.54 24.91
C SER A 234 -10.61 -2.58 25.90
N GLY A 235 -9.67 -1.63 25.87
CA GLY A 235 -8.54 -1.54 26.81
C GLY A 235 -7.49 -2.63 26.62
N ARG A 236 -7.37 -3.19 25.40
CA ARG A 236 -6.41 -4.24 25.06
C ARG A 236 -5.06 -3.72 24.54
N GLY A 237 -4.87 -2.41 24.55
CA GLY A 237 -3.65 -1.73 24.14
C GLY A 237 -3.93 -0.33 23.62
N VAL A 238 -2.91 0.30 23.08
CA VAL A 238 -2.92 1.65 22.47
C VAL A 238 -2.39 1.56 21.04
N CYS A 239 -2.70 2.54 20.18
CA CYS A 239 -2.35 2.49 18.77
C CYS A 239 -1.96 3.87 18.24
N GLY A 240 -0.83 3.98 17.54
CA GLY A 240 -0.44 5.19 16.80
C GLY A 240 -1.12 5.24 15.43
N MET A 241 -1.81 6.35 15.12
CA MET A 241 -2.55 6.51 13.86
C MET A 241 -2.57 7.98 13.42
N PRO A 242 -2.74 8.28 12.12
CA PRO A 242 -3.03 9.62 11.66
C PRO A 242 -4.28 10.21 12.35
N HIS A 243 -4.23 11.50 12.69
CA HIS A 243 -5.34 12.20 13.34
C HIS A 243 -6.66 12.04 12.55
N TRP A 244 -6.63 12.24 11.24
CA TRP A 244 -7.80 12.11 10.39
C TRP A 244 -8.39 10.68 10.38
N ALA A 245 -7.55 9.65 10.50
CA ALA A 245 -8.00 8.25 10.60
C ALA A 245 -8.68 7.96 11.94
N LEU A 246 -8.32 8.68 13.00
CA LEU A 246 -8.93 8.57 14.34
C LEU A 246 -10.21 9.40 14.48
N HIS A 247 -10.42 10.40 13.63
CA HIS A 247 -11.54 11.35 13.79
C HIS A 247 -12.90 10.63 13.84
N GLU A 248 -13.16 9.69 12.97
CA GLU A 248 -14.42 8.93 12.96
C GLU A 248 -14.69 8.19 14.28
N TYR A 249 -13.66 7.59 14.85
CA TYR A 249 -13.78 6.82 16.10
C TYR A 249 -13.82 7.69 17.34
N SER A 250 -13.07 8.79 17.35
CA SER A 250 -13.04 9.74 18.47
C SER A 250 -14.31 10.57 18.54
N SER A 251 -14.86 11.03 17.43
CA SER A 251 -16.11 11.80 17.36
C SER A 251 -17.31 10.98 17.82
N ARG A 252 -17.30 9.67 17.60
CA ARG A 252 -18.32 8.73 18.09
C ARG A 252 -18.07 8.27 19.54
N GLY A 253 -17.01 8.75 20.18
CA GLY A 253 -16.69 8.41 21.57
C GLY A 253 -16.16 6.98 21.79
N TYR A 254 -15.67 6.30 20.74
CA TYR A 254 -15.09 4.96 20.88
C TYR A 254 -13.72 5.00 21.55
N VAL A 255 -12.89 5.97 21.18
CA VAL A 255 -11.52 6.16 21.68
C VAL A 255 -11.24 7.65 21.90
N LYS A 256 -10.17 7.96 22.60
CA LYS A 256 -9.59 9.31 22.68
C LYS A 256 -8.30 9.35 21.89
N ALA A 257 -8.15 10.41 21.08
CA ALA A 257 -6.90 10.71 20.39
C ALA A 257 -6.03 11.60 21.29
N LYS A 258 -4.76 11.24 21.46
CA LYS A 258 -3.79 11.94 22.30
C LYS A 258 -2.56 12.30 21.46
N ARG A 259 -2.11 13.53 21.59
CA ARG A 259 -0.90 14.02 20.90
C ARG A 259 0.33 13.25 21.35
N LEU A 260 1.21 12.88 20.43
CA LEU A 260 2.52 12.29 20.70
C LEU A 260 3.56 13.40 20.87
N GLY A 261 4.05 13.57 22.09
CA GLY A 261 4.94 14.66 22.46
C GLY A 261 4.23 16.02 22.57
N GLU A 262 4.83 16.98 23.25
CA GLU A 262 4.30 18.34 23.40
C GLU A 262 4.17 19.07 22.06
N LYS A 263 5.14 18.85 21.15
CA LYS A 263 5.18 19.49 19.82
C LYS A 263 4.35 18.75 18.77
N GLY A 264 3.85 17.53 19.05
CA GLY A 264 3.21 16.65 18.09
C GLY A 264 4.20 15.89 17.21
N LEU A 265 3.76 14.81 16.61
CA LEU A 265 4.49 14.00 15.65
C LEU A 265 3.84 14.16 14.27
N PHE A 266 4.52 14.82 13.34
CA PHE A 266 3.98 15.12 12.02
C PHE A 266 4.63 14.26 10.95
N ALA A 267 3.83 13.77 10.00
CA ALA A 267 4.27 13.01 8.84
C ALA A 267 3.62 13.55 7.56
N THR A 268 4.16 13.17 6.41
CA THR A 268 3.62 13.57 5.11
C THR A 268 3.10 12.34 4.37
N LEU A 269 1.93 12.49 3.77
CA LEU A 269 1.39 11.48 2.85
C LEU A 269 1.82 11.84 1.43
N TYR A 270 2.26 10.84 0.68
CA TYR A 270 2.76 10.97 -0.68
C TYR A 270 1.96 10.13 -1.67
N ALA A 271 1.91 10.60 -2.90
CA ALA A 271 1.62 9.77 -4.07
C ALA A 271 2.95 9.38 -4.71
N GLY A 272 3.34 8.11 -4.61
CA GLY A 272 4.42 7.53 -5.39
C GLY A 272 3.94 7.22 -6.80
N ILE A 273 4.64 7.71 -7.82
CA ILE A 273 4.22 7.62 -9.22
C ILE A 273 5.45 7.27 -10.04
N ARG A 274 5.28 6.48 -11.08
CA ARG A 274 6.37 6.30 -12.05
C ARG A 274 6.66 7.59 -12.77
N ALA A 275 7.95 7.92 -12.93
CA ALA A 275 8.42 9.18 -13.53
C ALA A 275 7.87 9.40 -14.94
N ASP A 276 7.68 8.32 -15.73
CA ASP A 276 7.13 8.37 -17.09
C ASP A 276 5.61 8.69 -17.13
N MET A 277 4.92 8.59 -15.99
CA MET A 277 3.48 8.86 -15.87
C MET A 277 3.16 10.24 -15.28
N LEU A 278 4.15 10.93 -14.74
CA LEU A 278 3.94 12.20 -14.03
C LEU A 278 3.33 13.28 -14.92
N ASP A 279 3.70 13.28 -16.22
CA ASP A 279 3.24 14.27 -17.19
C ASP A 279 1.91 13.91 -17.87
N ALA A 280 1.33 12.74 -17.58
CA ALA A 280 0.03 12.38 -18.12
C ALA A 280 -1.05 13.34 -17.59
N PRO A 281 -1.89 13.93 -18.47
CA PRO A 281 -2.88 14.93 -18.07
C PRO A 281 -3.80 14.42 -16.94
N TYR A 282 -4.32 13.20 -17.06
CA TYR A 282 -5.18 12.60 -16.05
C TYR A 282 -4.46 12.34 -14.71
N MET A 283 -3.15 12.03 -14.73
CA MET A 283 -2.36 11.85 -13.50
C MET A 283 -2.20 13.17 -12.76
N ARG A 284 -1.88 14.26 -13.48
CA ARG A 284 -1.79 15.60 -12.89
C ARG A 284 -3.11 16.04 -12.28
N ASP A 285 -4.21 15.82 -12.99
CA ASP A 285 -5.54 16.18 -12.53
C ASP A 285 -5.95 15.33 -11.31
N PHE A 286 -5.67 14.03 -11.32
CA PHE A 286 -5.86 13.17 -10.14
C PHE A 286 -5.12 13.69 -8.91
N LEU A 287 -3.86 14.10 -9.05
CA LEU A 287 -3.06 14.65 -7.94
C LEU A 287 -3.61 15.97 -7.40
N LEU A 288 -4.09 16.85 -8.28
CA LEU A 288 -4.72 18.10 -7.88
C LEU A 288 -6.03 17.82 -7.15
N THR A 289 -6.90 17.00 -7.72
CA THR A 289 -8.17 16.59 -7.11
C THR A 289 -7.93 15.90 -5.75
N ALA A 290 -6.91 15.03 -5.64
CA ALA A 290 -6.55 14.37 -4.38
C ALA A 290 -6.16 15.38 -3.29
N LYS A 291 -5.41 16.43 -3.63
CA LYS A 291 -5.06 17.50 -2.69
C LYS A 291 -6.31 18.29 -2.27
N ASP A 292 -7.10 18.73 -3.22
CA ASP A 292 -8.28 19.57 -2.97
C ASP A 292 -9.33 18.82 -2.12
N THR A 293 -9.60 17.57 -2.43
CA THR A 293 -10.52 16.73 -1.65
C THR A 293 -9.97 16.46 -0.25
N SER A 294 -8.67 16.24 -0.10
CA SER A 294 -8.05 16.04 1.22
C SER A 294 -8.27 17.23 2.13
N PHE A 295 -8.03 18.47 1.63
CA PHE A 295 -8.21 19.68 2.42
C PHE A 295 -9.69 20.02 2.70
N SER A 296 -10.61 19.56 1.87
CA SER A 296 -12.04 19.79 2.06
C SER A 296 -12.74 18.75 2.95
N THR A 297 -12.18 17.53 3.04
CA THR A 297 -12.81 16.40 3.74
C THR A 297 -12.13 15.99 5.03
N LEU A 298 -10.86 16.33 5.22
CA LEU A 298 -10.08 15.92 6.39
C LEU A 298 -9.81 17.09 7.32
N ASP A 299 -10.05 16.86 8.61
CA ASP A 299 -9.62 17.78 9.67
C ASP A 299 -8.14 17.55 10.05
N GLY A 300 -7.43 18.62 10.40
CA GLY A 300 -6.08 18.55 10.96
C GLY A 300 -4.99 18.20 9.95
N VAL A 301 -5.25 18.34 8.66
CA VAL A 301 -4.23 18.25 7.60
C VAL A 301 -3.76 19.64 7.18
N SER A 302 -2.53 19.73 6.69
CA SER A 302 -1.95 21.00 6.24
C SER A 302 -1.14 20.82 4.95
N ALA A 303 -0.97 21.92 4.20
CA ALA A 303 -0.11 21.91 3.02
C ALA A 303 1.33 21.57 3.40
N VAL A 304 2.00 20.83 2.54
CA VAL A 304 3.44 20.54 2.69
C VAL A 304 4.21 21.83 2.46
N ARG A 305 5.08 22.18 3.41
CA ARG A 305 5.91 23.41 3.38
C ARG A 305 7.16 23.21 2.57
#